data_083ff9cc0103e9629dfda8de260dd8d4
#
_entry.id   083ff9cc0103e9629dfda8de260dd8d4
#
_cell.length_a   1.000
_cell.length_b   1.000
_cell.length_c   1.000
_cell.angle_alpha   90.00
_cell.angle_beta   90.00
_cell.angle_gamma   90.00
#
_symmetry.space_group_name_H-M   'P 1'
#
loop_
_entity.id
_entity.type
_entity.pdbx_description
1 polymer ?
#
loop_
_entity_poly.entity_id
_entity_poly.type
_entity_poly.pdbx_seq_one_letter_code
_entity_poly.pdbx_strand_id
1 'polypeptide(L)'
;MRELFRRLGLAGLLLAAGAALPQPASAPAGACDKPVYLTFDTGHMGVAPLVAEVLKRHAIRATFFLADEPTLTGGRTLDAQWAPWWRERAAEGHDFGSHTWAHDIWLEDLPPGPDGEARFRFRAVAGQEAPRIRELSAGQYCEELKKPAQRFAEITGWPMAPIFRAPAGRTSPALLAAAKACGFTYVGWSRAGFLGDELNSDRYPNAQLLEKALREIRPGDILLAHLGIWSRQDPWAPAVLEPLVTGLQARGLCFAPLREHPRYAALMKAGAAATPARKP
;
A
#
# COMPACT_ATOMS: atom_id res chain seq x y z
N MET A 1 -60.70 -0.66 -64.45
CA MET A 1 -61.69 0.15 -63.73
C MET A 1 -61.44 0.06 -62.25
N ARG A 2 -61.28 1.22 -61.55
CA ARG A 2 -61.26 1.51 -60.12
C ARG A 2 -59.91 1.24 -59.43
N GLU A 3 -59.04 2.22 -59.32
CA GLU A 3 -58.81 3.30 -58.33
C GLU A 3 -58.54 2.77 -56.93
N LEU A 4 -57.38 2.80 -56.57
CA LEU A 4 -56.36 3.65 -55.86
C LEU A 4 -56.92 4.51 -54.72
N PHE A 5 -56.63 4.17 -53.47
CA PHE A 5 -56.54 5.17 -52.45
C PHE A 5 -55.26 4.87 -51.55
N ARG A 6 -54.29 5.77 -51.71
CA ARG A 6 -53.14 5.97 -50.83
C ARG A 6 -53.65 6.54 -49.50
N ARG A 7 -53.29 5.93 -48.40
CA ARG A 7 -53.29 6.61 -47.12
C ARG A 7 -51.84 6.68 -46.59
N LEU A 8 -51.30 7.90 -46.57
CA LEU A 8 -50.08 8.25 -45.82
C LEU A 8 -50.43 8.22 -44.31
N GLY A 9 -49.75 7.36 -43.59
CA GLY A 9 -49.70 7.39 -42.13
C GLY A 9 -48.45 8.15 -41.68
N LEU A 10 -48.62 9.34 -41.13
CA LEU A 10 -47.58 10.08 -40.43
C LEU A 10 -47.26 9.31 -39.11
N ALA A 11 -46.05 8.70 -39.05
CA ALA A 11 -45.51 8.19 -37.83
C ALA A 11 -44.84 9.34 -37.05
N GLY A 12 -45.49 9.82 -36.02
CA GLY A 12 -44.92 10.81 -35.10
C GLY A 12 -43.84 10.15 -34.22
N LEU A 13 -42.59 10.60 -34.36
CA LEU A 13 -41.48 10.21 -33.54
C LEU A 13 -41.58 10.99 -32.21
N LEU A 14 -42.04 10.32 -31.16
CA LEU A 14 -41.97 10.84 -29.78
C LEU A 14 -40.55 10.69 -29.26
N LEU A 15 -39.79 11.80 -29.27
CA LEU A 15 -38.53 11.91 -28.56
C LEU A 15 -38.82 11.97 -27.04
N ALA A 16 -38.63 10.86 -26.34
CA ALA A 16 -38.60 10.84 -24.89
C ALA A 16 -37.31 11.51 -24.41
N ALA A 17 -37.41 12.76 -23.98
CA ALA A 17 -36.33 13.41 -23.25
C ALA A 17 -36.15 12.73 -21.87
N GLY A 18 -35.16 11.83 -21.78
CA GLY A 18 -34.73 11.26 -20.53
C GLY A 18 -34.13 12.35 -19.64
N ALA A 19 -34.85 12.74 -18.62
CA ALA A 19 -34.29 13.60 -17.56
C ALA A 19 -33.17 12.83 -16.83
N ALA A 20 -31.92 13.21 -17.08
CA ALA A 20 -30.77 12.76 -16.31
C ALA A 20 -30.96 13.23 -14.86
N LEU A 21 -31.10 12.30 -13.93
CA LEU A 21 -31.08 12.59 -12.50
C LEU A 21 -29.73 13.22 -12.17
N PRO A 22 -29.69 14.33 -11.41
CA PRO A 22 -28.43 14.92 -10.97
C PRO A 22 -27.67 13.89 -10.13
N GLN A 23 -26.49 13.50 -10.58
CA GLN A 23 -25.53 12.79 -9.73
C GLN A 23 -25.22 13.69 -8.52
N PRO A 24 -25.24 13.16 -7.29
CA PRO A 24 -24.84 13.94 -6.14
C PRO A 24 -23.41 14.42 -6.38
N ALA A 25 -23.24 15.72 -6.41
CA ALA A 25 -21.93 16.36 -6.47
C ALA A 25 -21.12 15.82 -5.28
N SER A 26 -19.96 15.21 -5.56
CA SER A 26 -18.99 14.85 -4.53
C SER A 26 -18.71 16.12 -3.73
N ALA A 27 -19.05 16.13 -2.45
CA ALA A 27 -18.69 17.23 -1.57
C ALA A 27 -17.18 17.47 -1.69
N PRO A 28 -16.70 18.72 -1.73
CA PRO A 28 -15.27 18.98 -1.69
C PRO A 28 -14.75 18.28 -0.45
N ALA A 29 -13.67 17.48 -0.61
CA ALA A 29 -13.03 16.81 0.51
C ALA A 29 -12.66 17.91 1.53
N GLY A 30 -13.45 18.04 2.59
CA GLY A 30 -13.16 18.92 3.69
C GLY A 30 -11.78 18.57 4.21
N ALA A 31 -11.01 19.57 4.65
CA ALA A 31 -9.70 19.32 5.24
C ALA A 31 -9.82 18.21 6.29
N CYS A 32 -8.96 17.19 6.17
CA CYS A 32 -8.96 16.05 7.09
C CYS A 32 -8.31 16.48 8.41
N ASP A 33 -9.14 16.87 9.38
CA ASP A 33 -8.67 17.38 10.69
C ASP A 33 -8.20 16.28 11.65
N LYS A 34 -8.63 15.05 11.42
CA LYS A 34 -8.32 13.89 12.27
C LYS A 34 -7.81 12.72 11.43
N PRO A 35 -6.68 12.89 10.72
CA PRO A 35 -6.16 11.88 9.81
C PRO A 35 -5.68 10.64 10.54
N VAL A 36 -5.89 9.49 9.92
CA VAL A 36 -5.16 8.24 10.14
C VAL A 36 -4.50 7.83 8.82
N TYR A 37 -3.37 7.13 8.90
CA TYR A 37 -2.55 6.81 7.75
C TYR A 37 -2.55 5.32 7.51
N LEU A 38 -3.40 4.85 6.59
CA LEU A 38 -3.52 3.44 6.28
C LEU A 38 -2.35 3.01 5.39
N THR A 39 -1.64 1.97 5.83
CA THR A 39 -0.50 1.43 5.09
C THR A 39 -0.59 -0.08 4.96
N PHE A 40 -0.06 -0.58 3.85
CA PHE A 40 -0.01 -2.01 3.55
C PHE A 40 1.41 -2.43 3.20
N ASP A 41 1.88 -3.50 3.84
CA ASP A 41 3.05 -4.21 3.37
C ASP A 41 2.60 -5.26 2.33
N THR A 42 3.50 -5.70 1.45
CA THR A 42 3.23 -6.80 0.53
C THR A 42 2.82 -8.07 1.28
N GLY A 43 3.10 -9.21 0.84
CA GLY A 43 2.70 -10.51 1.31
C GLY A 43 2.29 -11.34 0.10
N HIS A 44 1.41 -12.32 0.25
CA HIS A 44 1.04 -13.20 -0.87
C HIS A 44 0.07 -12.58 -1.90
N MET A 45 -0.32 -11.33 -1.77
CA MET A 45 -1.19 -10.55 -2.68
C MET A 45 -2.63 -11.09 -2.85
N GLY A 46 -3.01 -12.13 -2.16
CA GLY A 46 -4.31 -12.78 -2.35
C GLY A 46 -5.52 -11.92 -2.00
N VAL A 47 -5.36 -10.90 -1.17
CA VAL A 47 -6.43 -9.93 -0.84
C VAL A 47 -6.24 -8.57 -1.50
N ALA A 48 -5.19 -8.40 -2.31
CA ALA A 48 -4.88 -7.12 -2.96
C ALA A 48 -6.04 -6.56 -3.80
N PRO A 49 -6.76 -7.35 -4.63
CA PRO A 49 -7.93 -6.84 -5.36
C PRO A 49 -9.03 -6.32 -4.43
N LEU A 50 -9.33 -7.05 -3.35
CA LEU A 50 -10.37 -6.65 -2.38
C LEU A 50 -9.98 -5.37 -1.64
N VAL A 51 -8.71 -5.24 -1.24
CA VAL A 51 -8.18 -4.01 -0.64
C VAL A 51 -8.36 -2.84 -1.60
N ALA A 52 -7.98 -3.00 -2.87
CA ALA A 52 -8.13 -1.95 -3.88
C ALA A 52 -9.58 -1.48 -4.06
N GLU A 53 -10.54 -2.42 -4.08
CA GLU A 53 -11.97 -2.10 -4.19
C GLU A 53 -12.46 -1.27 -3.01
N VAL A 54 -12.08 -1.63 -1.77
CA VAL A 54 -12.46 -0.88 -0.57
C VAL A 54 -11.84 0.52 -0.61
N LEU A 55 -10.55 0.64 -0.90
CA LEU A 55 -9.87 1.94 -0.99
C LEU A 55 -10.54 2.85 -2.03
N LYS A 56 -10.86 2.31 -3.21
CA LYS A 56 -11.52 3.04 -4.29
C LYS A 56 -12.92 3.49 -3.89
N ARG A 57 -13.73 2.59 -3.30
CA ARG A 57 -15.11 2.89 -2.87
C ARG A 57 -15.18 4.01 -1.86
N HIS A 58 -14.21 4.07 -0.95
CA HIS A 58 -14.14 5.09 0.09
C HIS A 58 -13.24 6.28 -0.28
N ALA A 59 -12.75 6.35 -1.52
CA ALA A 59 -11.82 7.38 -2.01
C ALA A 59 -10.58 7.57 -1.11
N ILE A 60 -10.06 6.47 -0.54
CA ILE A 60 -8.90 6.45 0.36
C ILE A 60 -7.63 6.29 -0.44
N ARG A 61 -6.64 7.14 -0.16
CA ARG A 61 -5.26 6.97 -0.60
C ARG A 61 -4.45 6.39 0.54
N ALA A 62 -3.78 5.28 0.26
CA ALA A 62 -2.94 4.55 1.21
C ALA A 62 -1.47 4.61 0.79
N THR A 63 -0.59 4.04 1.63
CA THR A 63 0.82 3.85 1.31
C THR A 63 1.15 2.37 1.32
N PHE A 64 1.85 1.90 0.28
CA PHE A 64 2.27 0.50 0.13
C PHE A 64 3.78 0.38 0.30
N PHE A 65 4.24 -0.60 1.09
CA PHE A 65 5.65 -0.96 1.25
C PHE A 65 5.91 -2.30 0.57
N LEU A 66 6.81 -2.30 -0.41
CA LEU A 66 6.98 -3.40 -1.34
C LEU A 66 8.27 -4.19 -1.10
N ALA A 67 8.13 -5.50 -0.91
CA ALA A 67 9.18 -6.50 -1.02
C ALA A 67 8.86 -7.43 -2.20
N ASP A 68 9.86 -8.18 -2.71
CA ASP A 68 9.65 -9.13 -3.79
C ASP A 68 9.29 -10.51 -3.22
N GLU A 69 8.03 -10.68 -2.83
CA GLU A 69 7.51 -11.86 -2.15
C GLU A 69 6.79 -12.83 -3.10
N PRO A 70 6.77 -14.13 -2.81
CA PRO A 70 5.93 -15.10 -3.54
C PRO A 70 4.45 -14.74 -3.42
N THR A 71 3.70 -14.89 -4.52
CA THR A 71 2.26 -14.60 -4.52
C THR A 71 1.41 -15.86 -4.55
N LEU A 72 0.17 -15.75 -4.08
CA LEU A 72 -0.79 -16.85 -4.03
C LEU A 72 -1.12 -17.39 -5.44
N THR A 73 -1.01 -16.54 -6.46
CA THR A 73 -1.29 -16.90 -7.87
C THR A 73 -0.04 -17.37 -8.64
N GLY A 74 1.07 -17.59 -7.93
CA GLY A 74 2.37 -17.88 -8.52
C GLY A 74 3.14 -16.61 -8.90
N GLY A 75 4.44 -16.76 -9.16
CA GLY A 75 5.34 -15.63 -9.38
C GLY A 75 5.55 -14.78 -8.12
N ARG A 76 5.91 -13.52 -8.32
CA ARG A 76 6.32 -12.61 -7.25
C ARG A 76 5.61 -11.26 -7.35
N THR A 77 5.58 -10.53 -6.23
CA THR A 77 4.85 -9.26 -6.10
C THR A 77 5.31 -8.18 -7.08
N LEU A 78 6.58 -8.21 -7.49
CA LEU A 78 7.17 -7.25 -8.44
C LEU A 78 7.43 -7.85 -9.83
N ASP A 79 6.82 -9.00 -10.14
CA ASP A 79 6.83 -9.55 -11.49
C ASP A 79 5.91 -8.74 -12.44
N ALA A 80 6.16 -8.88 -13.74
CA ALA A 80 5.40 -8.19 -14.78
C ALA A 80 3.88 -8.44 -14.72
N GLN A 81 3.45 -9.61 -14.21
CA GLN A 81 2.03 -9.94 -14.04
C GLN A 81 1.30 -8.99 -13.08
N TRP A 82 2.00 -8.43 -12.08
CA TRP A 82 1.43 -7.46 -11.14
C TRP A 82 1.56 -6.00 -11.60
N ALA A 83 2.31 -5.74 -12.67
CA ALA A 83 2.51 -4.39 -13.17
C ALA A 83 1.20 -3.63 -13.48
N PRO A 84 0.15 -4.22 -14.10
CA PRO A 84 -1.12 -3.51 -14.31
C PRO A 84 -1.76 -3.07 -12.99
N TRP A 85 -1.77 -3.93 -11.98
CA TRP A 85 -2.33 -3.63 -10.66
C TRP A 85 -1.58 -2.49 -9.97
N TRP A 86 -0.25 -2.51 -9.97
CA TRP A 86 0.57 -1.44 -9.39
C TRP A 86 0.42 -0.11 -10.14
N ARG A 87 0.33 -0.13 -11.48
CA ARG A 87 0.07 1.09 -12.29
C ARG A 87 -1.25 1.73 -11.94
N GLU A 88 -2.29 0.94 -11.75
CA GLU A 88 -3.61 1.44 -11.37
C GLU A 88 -3.56 2.09 -9.99
N ARG A 89 -2.91 1.45 -9.01
CA ARG A 89 -2.73 2.04 -7.67
C ARG A 89 -1.93 3.35 -7.72
N ALA A 90 -0.88 3.40 -8.54
CA ALA A 90 -0.11 4.63 -8.72
C ALA A 90 -0.95 5.75 -9.38
N ALA A 91 -1.75 5.41 -10.39
CA ALA A 91 -2.66 6.36 -11.05
C ALA A 91 -3.77 6.87 -10.11
N GLU A 92 -4.22 6.06 -9.16
CA GLU A 92 -5.17 6.46 -8.11
C GLU A 92 -4.53 7.37 -7.05
N GLY A 93 -3.22 7.56 -7.10
CA GLY A 93 -2.49 8.48 -6.22
C GLY A 93 -2.12 7.91 -4.87
N HIS A 94 -1.92 6.60 -4.78
CA HIS A 94 -1.30 5.95 -3.62
C HIS A 94 0.20 6.27 -3.54
N ASP A 95 0.78 6.15 -2.34
CA ASP A 95 2.22 6.26 -2.11
C ASP A 95 2.86 4.87 -2.09
N PHE A 96 4.18 4.81 -2.40
CA PHE A 96 4.95 3.58 -2.41
C PHE A 96 6.28 3.78 -1.71
N GLY A 97 6.71 2.78 -0.94
CA GLY A 97 7.99 2.72 -0.25
C GLY A 97 8.60 1.32 -0.32
N SER A 98 9.87 1.20 0.07
CA SER A 98 10.59 -0.07 0.11
C SER A 98 10.28 -0.88 1.36
N HIS A 99 10.18 -2.21 1.21
CA HIS A 99 10.11 -3.17 2.33
C HIS A 99 11.29 -4.14 2.31
N THR A 100 12.44 -3.70 1.76
CA THR A 100 13.59 -4.49 1.32
C THR A 100 13.23 -5.48 0.21
N TRP A 101 14.22 -5.86 -0.61
CA TRP A 101 13.95 -6.79 -1.72
C TRP A 101 13.56 -8.17 -1.23
N ALA A 102 14.39 -8.77 -0.36
CA ALA A 102 14.23 -10.14 0.09
C ALA A 102 13.41 -10.26 1.38
N HIS A 103 12.66 -9.22 1.78
CA HIS A 103 11.96 -9.15 3.06
C HIS A 103 12.92 -9.51 4.22
N ASP A 104 14.00 -8.76 4.32
CA ASP A 104 15.11 -9.01 5.24
C ASP A 104 14.74 -8.60 6.68
N ILE A 105 14.46 -9.57 7.52
CA ILE A 105 14.21 -9.36 8.96
C ILE A 105 15.56 -9.20 9.65
N TRP A 106 15.84 -8.01 10.18
CA TRP A 106 17.04 -7.75 10.96
C TRP A 106 17.07 -8.62 12.22
N LEU A 107 18.24 -9.21 12.50
CA LEU A 107 18.47 -10.06 13.67
C LEU A 107 19.40 -9.38 14.67
N GLU A 108 20.55 -8.89 14.21
CA GLU A 108 21.58 -8.25 15.04
C GLU A 108 22.54 -7.39 14.22
N ASP A 109 23.21 -6.45 14.89
CA ASP A 109 24.36 -5.75 14.37
C ASP A 109 25.60 -6.63 14.55
N LEU A 110 26.46 -6.68 13.54
CA LEU A 110 27.72 -7.42 13.56
C LEU A 110 28.90 -6.46 13.77
N PRO A 111 30.10 -6.98 14.20
CA PRO A 111 31.30 -6.18 14.18
C PRO A 111 31.52 -5.58 12.79
N PRO A 112 32.04 -4.33 12.71
CA PRO A 112 32.35 -3.70 11.43
C PRO A 112 33.28 -4.56 10.57
N GLY A 113 33.18 -4.40 9.25
CA GLY A 113 34.08 -5.04 8.31
C GLY A 113 35.54 -4.49 8.41
N PRO A 114 36.49 -5.08 7.68
CA PRO A 114 37.90 -4.61 7.68
C PRO A 114 38.02 -3.15 7.20
N ASP A 115 37.08 -2.66 6.43
CA ASP A 115 36.98 -1.29 5.92
C ASP A 115 36.26 -0.33 6.90
N GLY A 116 35.85 -0.82 8.08
CA GLY A 116 35.07 -0.06 9.07
C GLY A 116 33.58 0.07 8.74
N GLU A 117 33.11 -0.54 7.64
CA GLU A 117 31.70 -0.50 7.25
C GLU A 117 30.82 -1.29 8.23
N ALA A 118 29.67 -0.72 8.62
CA ALA A 118 28.70 -1.43 9.46
C ALA A 118 28.16 -2.69 8.75
N ARG A 119 27.94 -3.74 9.51
CA ARG A 119 27.42 -5.02 9.02
C ARG A 119 26.25 -5.48 9.87
N PHE A 120 25.35 -6.23 9.26
CA PHE A 120 24.11 -6.67 9.87
C PHE A 120 23.82 -8.11 9.48
N ARG A 121 23.22 -8.86 10.43
CA ARG A 121 22.67 -10.19 10.15
C ARG A 121 21.18 -10.13 9.97
N PHE A 122 20.70 -10.77 8.91
CA PHE A 122 19.29 -10.83 8.56
C PHE A 122 18.82 -12.26 8.37
N ARG A 123 17.51 -12.45 8.49
CA ARG A 123 16.79 -13.58 7.95
C ARG A 123 15.97 -13.10 6.76
N ALA A 124 16.39 -13.44 5.56
CA ALA A 124 15.61 -13.24 4.36
C ALA A 124 14.47 -14.26 4.32
N VAL A 125 13.23 -13.82 4.13
CA VAL A 125 12.04 -14.69 4.06
C VAL A 125 11.36 -14.65 2.70
N ALA A 126 11.81 -13.78 1.80
CA ALA A 126 11.45 -13.72 0.40
C ALA A 126 12.72 -13.78 -0.47
N GLY A 127 12.57 -13.77 -1.80
CA GLY A 127 13.67 -13.95 -2.73
C GLY A 127 13.83 -15.42 -3.17
N GLN A 128 14.73 -15.68 -4.14
CA GLN A 128 14.84 -17.01 -4.77
C GLN A 128 15.37 -18.09 -3.82
N GLU A 129 16.13 -17.70 -2.79
CA GLU A 129 16.80 -18.64 -1.88
C GLU A 129 16.29 -18.55 -0.44
N ALA A 130 15.12 -17.96 -0.24
CA ALA A 130 14.51 -17.84 1.09
C ALA A 130 13.85 -19.16 1.55
N PRO A 131 13.74 -19.41 2.89
CA PRO A 131 14.30 -18.56 3.95
C PRO A 131 15.79 -18.87 4.20
N ARG A 132 16.61 -17.83 4.41
CA ARG A 132 18.04 -17.98 4.72
C ARG A 132 18.57 -16.90 5.66
N ILE A 133 19.64 -17.22 6.37
CA ILE A 133 20.44 -16.22 7.10
C ILE A 133 21.46 -15.63 6.13
N ARG A 134 21.59 -14.32 6.16
CA ARG A 134 22.56 -13.58 5.34
C ARG A 134 23.18 -12.45 6.14
N GLU A 135 24.43 -12.14 5.81
CA GLU A 135 25.14 -11.00 6.37
C GLU A 135 25.35 -9.97 5.28
N LEU A 136 24.99 -8.74 5.54
CA LEU A 136 25.11 -7.64 4.60
C LEU A 136 25.90 -6.52 5.20
N SER A 137 26.78 -5.90 4.41
CA SER A 137 27.34 -4.59 4.74
C SER A 137 26.25 -3.50 4.60
N ALA A 138 26.52 -2.30 5.10
CA ALA A 138 25.61 -1.17 4.97
C ALA A 138 25.35 -0.84 3.49
N GLY A 139 26.37 -0.93 2.61
CA GLY A 139 26.21 -0.76 1.17
C GLY A 139 25.33 -1.82 0.54
N GLN A 140 25.51 -3.09 0.91
CA GLN A 140 24.65 -4.18 0.42
C GLN A 140 23.21 -4.04 0.91
N TYR A 141 23.01 -3.62 2.16
CA TYR A 141 21.67 -3.32 2.68
C TYR A 141 21.02 -2.14 1.93
N CYS A 142 21.81 -1.14 1.58
CA CYS A 142 21.36 -0.02 0.76
C CYS A 142 20.82 -0.48 -0.60
N GLU A 143 21.47 -1.46 -1.24
CA GLU A 143 20.97 -2.04 -2.50
C GLU A 143 19.67 -2.83 -2.28
N GLU A 144 19.52 -3.54 -1.15
CA GLU A 144 18.25 -4.21 -0.80
C GLU A 144 17.09 -3.21 -0.63
N LEU A 145 17.37 -1.99 -0.17
CA LEU A 145 16.37 -0.92 -0.08
C LEU A 145 16.03 -0.31 -1.44
N LYS A 146 17.02 -0.21 -2.35
CA LYS A 146 16.84 0.42 -3.68
C LYS A 146 16.15 -0.50 -4.69
N LYS A 147 16.42 -1.80 -4.64
CA LYS A 147 15.90 -2.77 -5.63
C LYS A 147 14.38 -2.71 -5.83
N PRO A 148 13.52 -2.68 -4.77
CA PRO A 148 12.07 -2.54 -4.95
C PRO A 148 11.69 -1.26 -5.71
N ALA A 149 12.37 -0.13 -5.39
CA ALA A 149 12.10 1.15 -6.05
C ALA A 149 12.49 1.12 -7.53
N GLN A 150 13.64 0.55 -7.86
CA GLN A 150 14.10 0.38 -9.25
C GLN A 150 13.11 -0.50 -10.02
N ARG A 151 12.79 -1.67 -9.46
CA ARG A 151 11.88 -2.63 -10.11
C ARG A 151 10.47 -2.06 -10.28
N PHE A 152 9.95 -1.38 -9.27
CA PHE A 152 8.65 -0.72 -9.35
C PHE A 152 8.65 0.34 -10.48
N ALA A 153 9.67 1.17 -10.57
CA ALA A 153 9.79 2.15 -11.64
C ALA A 153 9.85 1.50 -13.04
N GLU A 154 10.58 0.39 -13.19
CA GLU A 154 10.64 -0.37 -14.45
C GLU A 154 9.27 -0.88 -14.90
N ILE A 155 8.52 -1.52 -13.99
CA ILE A 155 7.26 -2.18 -14.36
C ILE A 155 6.07 -1.22 -14.39
N THR A 156 6.16 -0.06 -13.74
CA THR A 156 5.04 0.89 -13.66
C THR A 156 5.30 2.19 -14.40
N GLY A 157 6.54 2.66 -14.43
CA GLY A 157 6.92 4.00 -14.85
C GLY A 157 6.71 5.07 -13.77
N TRP A 158 6.35 4.69 -12.53
CA TRP A 158 6.22 5.59 -11.38
C TRP A 158 7.39 5.43 -10.41
N PRO A 159 7.84 6.53 -9.76
CA PRO A 159 8.86 6.45 -8.72
C PRO A 159 8.26 5.96 -7.40
N MET A 160 9.10 5.37 -6.55
CA MET A 160 8.84 5.22 -5.12
C MET A 160 9.32 6.43 -4.33
N ALA A 161 8.64 6.73 -3.22
CA ALA A 161 9.14 7.69 -2.24
C ALA A 161 10.39 7.13 -1.51
N PRO A 162 11.30 8.00 -1.04
CA PRO A 162 12.51 7.58 -0.32
C PRO A 162 12.20 7.22 1.14
N ILE A 163 11.21 6.35 1.32
CA ILE A 163 10.79 5.79 2.61
C ILE A 163 10.91 4.28 2.59
N PHE A 164 11.12 3.69 3.75
CA PHE A 164 11.11 2.23 3.89
C PHE A 164 10.47 1.80 5.20
N ARG A 165 9.97 0.58 5.23
CA ARG A 165 9.55 -0.13 6.43
C ARG A 165 10.45 -1.34 6.62
N ALA A 166 11.00 -1.51 7.83
CA ALA A 166 11.79 -2.67 8.14
C ALA A 166 10.87 -3.88 8.35
N PRO A 167 11.14 -5.04 7.71
CA PRO A 167 10.37 -6.26 7.92
C PRO A 167 10.27 -6.64 9.40
N ALA A 168 9.07 -7.07 9.82
CA ALA A 168 8.71 -7.35 11.22
C ALA A 168 8.96 -6.15 12.19
N GLY A 169 9.16 -4.93 11.67
CA GLY A 169 9.45 -3.73 12.47
C GLY A 169 10.79 -3.77 13.21
N ARG A 170 11.66 -4.75 12.91
CA ARG A 170 12.91 -4.95 13.65
C ARG A 170 14.02 -4.05 13.10
N THR A 171 14.59 -3.25 14.00
CA THR A 171 15.63 -2.27 13.65
C THR A 171 16.68 -2.13 14.76
N SER A 172 17.83 -1.55 14.41
CA SER A 172 18.80 -1.00 15.35
C SER A 172 19.13 0.46 14.99
N PRO A 173 19.71 1.22 15.90
CA PRO A 173 20.22 2.56 15.58
C PRO A 173 21.22 2.55 14.42
N ALA A 174 22.11 1.55 14.34
CA ALA A 174 23.10 1.42 13.27
C ALA A 174 22.42 1.11 11.91
N LEU A 175 21.44 0.19 11.89
CA LEU A 175 20.66 -0.12 10.69
C LEU A 175 19.92 1.10 10.16
N LEU A 176 19.28 1.87 11.06
CA LEU A 176 18.56 3.09 10.66
C LEU A 176 19.52 4.19 10.17
N ALA A 177 20.71 4.28 10.75
CA ALA A 177 21.76 5.20 10.28
C ALA A 177 22.23 4.81 8.86
N ALA A 178 22.45 3.53 8.59
CA ALA A 178 22.81 3.02 7.27
C ALA A 178 21.71 3.32 6.23
N ALA A 179 20.45 3.04 6.55
CA ALA A 179 19.35 3.37 5.66
C ALA A 179 19.25 4.88 5.35
N LYS A 180 19.43 5.72 6.38
CA LYS A 180 19.46 7.19 6.22
C LYS A 180 20.61 7.65 5.33
N ALA A 181 21.80 7.07 5.49
CA ALA A 181 22.98 7.41 4.69
C ALA A 181 22.76 7.13 3.19
N CYS A 182 21.93 6.14 2.83
CA CYS A 182 21.55 5.89 1.45
C CYS A 182 20.22 6.52 1.03
N GLY A 183 19.73 7.48 1.80
CA GLY A 183 18.61 8.34 1.41
C GLY A 183 17.22 7.82 1.83
N PHE A 184 17.13 6.71 2.57
CA PHE A 184 15.84 6.17 3.00
C PHE A 184 15.47 6.59 4.42
N THR A 185 14.21 6.96 4.61
CA THR A 185 13.64 7.27 5.93
C THR A 185 12.74 6.15 6.42
N TYR A 186 12.97 5.68 7.64
CA TYR A 186 12.16 4.65 8.26
C TYR A 186 10.74 5.11 8.60
N VAL A 187 9.77 4.29 8.27
CA VAL A 187 8.36 4.43 8.64
C VAL A 187 7.89 3.17 9.37
N GLY A 188 7.66 3.29 10.65
CA GLY A 188 7.01 2.24 11.45
C GLY A 188 5.48 2.39 11.42
N TRP A 189 4.84 1.84 12.44
CA TRP A 189 3.41 1.99 12.70
C TRP A 189 3.17 2.35 14.16
N SER A 190 1.99 2.89 14.46
CA SER A 190 1.57 3.18 15.82
C SER A 190 1.23 1.89 16.56
N ARG A 191 1.36 1.89 17.88
CA ARG A 191 1.00 0.70 18.69
C ARG A 191 -0.46 0.28 18.45
N ALA A 192 -1.38 1.25 18.42
CA ALA A 192 -2.80 1.01 18.10
C ALA A 192 -3.04 0.71 16.62
N GLY A 193 -2.08 1.07 15.76
CA GLY A 193 -2.13 0.87 14.32
C GLY A 193 -1.75 -0.53 13.85
N PHE A 194 -1.24 -1.40 14.73
CA PHE A 194 -1.03 -2.81 14.41
C PHE A 194 -2.37 -3.52 14.32
N LEU A 195 -2.84 -3.76 13.10
CA LEU A 195 -4.20 -4.29 12.85
C LEU A 195 -4.30 -5.80 13.08
N GLY A 196 -3.16 -6.51 13.16
CA GLY A 196 -3.09 -7.91 13.57
C GLY A 196 -3.47 -8.92 12.51
N ASP A 197 -3.57 -8.53 11.26
CA ASP A 197 -3.91 -9.41 10.13
C ASP A 197 -2.86 -10.49 9.85
N GLU A 198 -1.65 -10.38 10.43
CA GLU A 198 -0.60 -11.41 10.40
C GLU A 198 -0.71 -12.43 11.54
N LEU A 199 -1.60 -12.20 12.51
CA LEU A 199 -1.78 -13.09 13.64
C LEU A 199 -2.62 -14.31 13.23
N ASN A 200 -2.43 -15.43 13.95
CA ASN A 200 -3.18 -16.65 13.69
C ASN A 200 -4.70 -16.44 13.89
N SER A 201 -5.51 -16.84 12.92
CA SER A 201 -6.97 -16.61 12.89
C SER A 201 -7.71 -17.24 14.07
N ASP A 202 -7.30 -18.44 14.52
CA ASP A 202 -7.99 -19.17 15.58
C ASP A 202 -7.82 -18.46 16.95
N ARG A 203 -6.66 -17.82 17.15
CA ARG A 203 -6.37 -17.09 18.39
C ARG A 203 -6.81 -15.64 18.36
N TYR A 204 -6.85 -15.05 17.17
CA TYR A 204 -7.14 -13.63 16.94
C TYR A 204 -8.18 -13.48 15.80
N PRO A 205 -9.43 -13.84 16.05
CA PRO A 205 -10.48 -13.76 15.03
C PRO A 205 -10.71 -12.33 14.58
N ASN A 206 -11.15 -12.16 13.33
CA ASN A 206 -11.39 -10.87 12.69
C ASN A 206 -12.25 -9.93 13.54
N ALA A 207 -13.29 -10.43 14.20
CA ALA A 207 -14.17 -9.63 15.05
C ALA A 207 -13.43 -8.97 16.23
N GLN A 208 -12.51 -9.69 16.89
CA GLN A 208 -11.71 -9.15 17.99
C GLN A 208 -10.71 -8.10 17.49
N LEU A 209 -10.08 -8.34 16.34
CA LEU A 209 -9.16 -7.38 15.74
C LEU A 209 -9.87 -6.08 15.36
N LEU A 210 -11.07 -6.18 14.79
CA LEU A 210 -11.89 -5.02 14.44
C LEU A 210 -12.31 -4.23 15.69
N GLU A 211 -12.84 -4.90 16.70
CA GLU A 211 -13.25 -4.27 17.96
C GLU A 211 -12.09 -3.52 18.62
N LYS A 212 -10.93 -4.18 18.73
CA LYS A 212 -9.71 -3.56 19.26
C LYS A 212 -9.30 -2.33 18.46
N ALA A 213 -9.25 -2.42 17.14
CA ALA A 213 -8.86 -1.32 16.27
C ALA A 213 -9.83 -0.13 16.40
N LEU A 214 -11.14 -0.39 16.36
CA LEU A 214 -12.15 0.66 16.53
C LEU A 214 -12.10 1.33 17.91
N ARG A 215 -11.69 0.63 18.96
CA ARG A 215 -11.53 1.20 20.29
C ARG A 215 -10.26 2.01 20.46
N GLU A 216 -9.15 1.56 19.88
CA GLU A 216 -7.80 2.05 20.23
C GLU A 216 -7.23 3.09 19.27
N ILE A 217 -7.56 3.04 17.97
CA ILE A 217 -7.02 3.97 16.96
C ILE A 217 -7.41 5.42 17.25
N ARG A 218 -6.45 6.34 17.08
CA ARG A 218 -6.58 7.78 17.32
C ARG A 218 -6.09 8.56 16.09
N PRO A 219 -6.46 9.86 15.97
CA PRO A 219 -5.88 10.74 14.95
C PRO A 219 -4.35 10.74 15.01
N GLY A 220 -3.71 10.69 13.88
CA GLY A 220 -2.25 10.63 13.74
C GLY A 220 -1.66 9.21 13.68
N ASP A 221 -2.44 8.17 13.97
CA ASP A 221 -1.94 6.80 13.94
C ASP A 221 -1.62 6.34 12.50
N ILE A 222 -0.48 5.66 12.36
CA ILE A 222 -0.09 4.92 11.17
C ILE A 222 -0.53 3.48 11.34
N LEU A 223 -1.38 3.00 10.44
CA LEU A 223 -1.98 1.68 10.49
C LEU A 223 -1.22 0.71 9.59
N LEU A 224 -0.97 -0.51 10.08
CA LEU A 224 -0.32 -1.58 9.34
C LEU A 224 -1.31 -2.72 9.06
N ALA A 225 -1.41 -3.08 7.79
CA ALA A 225 -1.99 -4.32 7.29
C ALA A 225 -1.14 -4.87 6.14
N HIS A 226 -1.52 -6.01 5.58
CA HIS A 226 -0.81 -6.68 4.49
C HIS A 226 -1.75 -6.98 3.31
N LEU A 227 -1.17 -7.16 2.13
CA LEU A 227 -1.90 -7.59 0.94
C LEU A 227 -2.12 -9.12 0.90
N GLY A 228 -2.16 -9.73 2.08
CA GLY A 228 -2.40 -11.14 2.33
C GLY A 228 -1.24 -11.82 3.04
N ILE A 229 -1.56 -12.67 4.01
CA ILE A 229 -0.61 -13.36 4.89
C ILE A 229 -0.87 -14.87 4.88
N TRP A 230 0.18 -15.67 4.70
CA TRP A 230 0.12 -17.13 4.61
C TRP A 230 -0.43 -17.81 5.87
N SER A 231 -0.23 -17.21 7.04
CA SER A 231 -0.71 -17.74 8.32
C SER A 231 -2.20 -17.47 8.58
N ARG A 232 -2.87 -16.68 7.73
CA ARG A 232 -4.27 -16.32 7.93
C ARG A 232 -5.20 -17.16 7.07
N GLN A 233 -6.10 -17.91 7.71
CA GLN A 233 -7.07 -18.76 7.03
C GLN A 233 -8.34 -18.00 6.61
N ASP A 234 -8.83 -17.09 7.46
CA ASP A 234 -9.94 -16.20 7.15
C ASP A 234 -9.38 -14.87 6.56
N PRO A 235 -9.65 -14.53 5.31
CA PRO A 235 -9.13 -13.30 4.72
C PRO A 235 -9.50 -12.08 5.55
N TRP A 236 -8.50 -11.26 5.91
CA TRP A 236 -8.72 -10.04 6.67
C TRP A 236 -9.51 -9.01 5.85
N ALA A 237 -9.22 -8.84 4.57
CA ALA A 237 -10.05 -8.07 3.64
C ALA A 237 -10.96 -9.03 2.84
N PRO A 238 -12.26 -8.75 2.66
CA PRO A 238 -12.95 -7.53 3.08
C PRO A 238 -13.52 -7.62 4.51
N ALA A 239 -13.35 -8.74 5.21
CA ALA A 239 -14.05 -9.00 6.47
C ALA A 239 -13.80 -7.93 7.57
N VAL A 240 -12.60 -7.35 7.61
CA VAL A 240 -12.24 -6.33 8.60
C VAL A 240 -12.05 -4.96 7.97
N LEU A 241 -11.48 -4.84 6.77
CA LEU A 241 -11.09 -3.56 6.18
C LEU A 241 -12.30 -2.62 5.97
N GLU A 242 -13.37 -3.10 5.37
CA GLU A 242 -14.57 -2.29 5.12
C GLU A 242 -15.22 -1.81 6.44
N PRO A 243 -15.52 -2.70 7.41
CA PRO A 243 -16.06 -2.27 8.72
C PRO A 243 -15.09 -1.37 9.49
N LEU A 244 -13.77 -1.56 9.38
CA LEU A 244 -12.79 -0.69 10.01
C LEU A 244 -12.86 0.72 9.41
N VAL A 245 -12.86 0.85 8.09
CA VAL A 245 -12.95 2.14 7.40
C VAL A 245 -14.21 2.88 7.81
N THR A 246 -15.38 2.24 7.69
CA THR A 246 -16.68 2.85 8.02
C THR A 246 -16.78 3.20 9.50
N GLY A 247 -16.28 2.34 10.39
CA GLY A 247 -16.31 2.58 11.82
C GLY A 247 -15.38 3.73 12.25
N LEU A 248 -14.21 3.87 11.65
CA LEU A 248 -13.31 5.00 11.92
C LEU A 248 -13.90 6.31 11.37
N GLN A 249 -14.49 6.30 10.18
CA GLN A 249 -15.20 7.45 9.61
C GLN A 249 -16.39 7.89 10.48
N ALA A 250 -17.16 6.95 11.01
CA ALA A 250 -18.26 7.22 11.93
C ALA A 250 -17.81 7.87 13.25
N ARG A 251 -16.53 7.64 13.65
CA ARG A 251 -15.89 8.32 14.77
C ARG A 251 -15.32 9.71 14.40
N GLY A 252 -15.52 10.16 13.17
CA GLY A 252 -15.03 11.43 12.65
C GLY A 252 -13.54 11.43 12.26
N LEU A 253 -12.92 10.25 12.11
CA LEU A 253 -11.58 10.15 11.55
C LEU A 253 -11.66 10.14 10.02
N CYS A 254 -10.58 10.53 9.37
CA CYS A 254 -10.42 10.50 7.92
C CYS A 254 -9.08 9.86 7.54
N PHE A 255 -8.94 9.45 6.30
CA PHE A 255 -7.75 8.76 5.83
C PHE A 255 -6.92 9.68 4.95
N ALA A 256 -5.60 9.70 5.18
CA ALA A 256 -4.64 10.45 4.39
C ALA A 256 -3.43 9.59 4.02
N PRO A 257 -2.76 9.82 2.89
CA PRO A 257 -1.53 9.15 2.52
C PRO A 257 -0.35 9.73 3.34
N LEU A 258 0.75 8.96 3.45
CA LEU A 258 1.92 9.38 4.25
C LEU A 258 2.59 10.67 3.74
N ARG A 259 2.41 11.05 2.46
CA ARG A 259 2.88 12.36 1.97
C ARG A 259 2.18 13.55 2.63
N GLU A 260 1.08 13.33 3.34
CA GLU A 260 0.38 14.35 4.14
C GLU A 260 0.69 14.25 5.64
N HIS A 261 1.43 13.20 6.07
CA HIS A 261 1.83 13.04 7.45
C HIS A 261 2.89 14.09 7.84
N PRO A 262 2.74 14.85 8.96
CA PRO A 262 3.64 15.96 9.33
C PRO A 262 5.12 15.60 9.32
N ARG A 263 5.47 14.39 9.75
CA ARG A 263 6.86 13.92 9.81
C ARG A 263 7.46 13.61 8.43
N TYR A 264 6.65 13.20 7.44
CA TYR A 264 7.14 12.67 6.16
C TYR A 264 6.84 13.58 4.98
N ALA A 265 5.92 14.53 5.12
CA ALA A 265 5.45 15.38 4.02
C ALA A 265 6.57 16.13 3.29
N ALA A 266 7.50 16.75 4.02
CA ALA A 266 8.60 17.48 3.42
C ALA A 266 9.54 16.58 2.62
N LEU A 267 9.88 15.39 3.17
CA LEU A 267 10.72 14.39 2.52
C LEU A 267 10.10 13.87 1.23
N MET A 268 8.81 13.52 1.27
CA MET A 268 8.11 12.93 0.13
C MET A 268 7.89 13.94 -1.00
N LYS A 269 7.71 15.23 -0.68
CA LYS A 269 7.68 16.32 -1.67
C LYS A 269 9.02 16.49 -2.39
N ALA A 270 10.13 16.44 -1.65
CA ALA A 270 11.47 16.54 -2.22
C ALA A 270 11.78 15.37 -3.17
N GLY A 271 11.39 14.14 -2.81
CA GLY A 271 11.53 12.96 -3.66
C GLY A 271 10.72 13.05 -4.97
N ALA A 272 9.52 13.59 -4.92
CA ALA A 272 8.67 13.78 -6.09
C ALA A 272 9.24 14.82 -7.08
N ALA A 273 9.87 15.88 -6.56
CA ALA A 273 10.49 16.94 -7.39
C ALA A 273 11.78 16.48 -8.09
N ALA A 274 12.47 15.47 -7.55
CA ALA A 274 13.70 14.91 -8.14
C ALA A 274 13.44 13.95 -9.31
N THR A 275 12.17 13.61 -9.58
CA THR A 275 11.82 12.71 -10.69
C THR A 275 11.60 13.52 -11.96
N PRO A 276 12.33 13.22 -13.09
CA PRO A 276 12.13 13.94 -14.33
C PRO A 276 10.69 13.79 -14.82
N ALA A 277 10.10 14.93 -15.22
CA ALA A 277 8.75 14.97 -15.79
C ALA A 277 8.65 13.97 -16.95
N ARG A 278 7.63 13.11 -16.90
CA ARG A 278 7.31 12.18 -17.99
C ARG A 278 7.17 12.97 -19.29
N LYS A 279 7.95 12.66 -20.32
CA LYS A 279 7.60 13.05 -21.68
C LYS A 279 6.34 12.27 -22.08
N PRO A 280 5.36 12.96 -22.67
CA PRO A 280 4.10 12.38 -23.12
C PRO A 280 4.26 11.25 -24.13
#